data_59306b94c6db2fcc468487144d1f1bb9
#
_entry.id   59306b94c6db2fcc468487144d1f1bb9
#
_cell.length_a   1.000
_cell.length_b   1.000
_cell.length_c   1.000
_cell.angle_alpha   90.00
_cell.angle_beta   90.00
_cell.angle_gamma   90.00
#
_symmetry.space_group_name_H-M   'P 1'
#
loop_
_entity.id
_entity.type
_entity.pdbx_description
1 polymer ?
#
loop_
_entity_poly.entity_id
_entity_poly.type
_entity_poly.pdbx_seq_one_letter_code
_entity_poly.pdbx_strand_id
1 'polypeptide(L)'
;LAEQYRALVCATALAAMVAGNPARAQAQEGLRPYIVIGDAIPEPLTGAKGEAERGRGIVVNRQVGLCLLCHSGPFPEEKFQGTLAPDLKGTGARWSEGQLRLRIVDASRFNPDTIMPPYYRIEGLTRVAPAFQGKPILTAEQIEDVVAYLATLRDERNP
;
A
#
# COMPACT_ATOMS: atom_id res chain seq x y z
N LEU A 1 -53.23 23.08 -48.33
CA LEU A 1 -52.38 21.85 -48.36
C LEU A 1 -50.89 22.13 -47.96
N ALA A 2 -50.52 23.33 -47.47
CA ALA A 2 -49.14 23.69 -47.13
C ALA A 2 -48.89 23.99 -45.66
N GLU A 3 -49.84 23.80 -44.75
CA GLU A 3 -49.69 24.17 -43.35
C GLU A 3 -49.67 23.00 -42.36
N GLN A 4 -49.73 21.75 -42.82
CA GLN A 4 -49.73 20.57 -41.92
C GLN A 4 -48.42 19.85 -41.78
N TYR A 5 -47.32 20.36 -42.37
CA TYR A 5 -46.00 19.74 -42.29
C TYR A 5 -45.01 20.45 -41.37
N ARG A 6 -45.45 21.39 -40.56
CA ARG A 6 -44.56 22.15 -39.67
C ARG A 6 -44.54 21.70 -38.20
N ALA A 7 -45.22 20.63 -37.85
CA ALA A 7 -45.38 20.23 -36.46
C ALA A 7 -44.74 18.87 -36.10
N LEU A 8 -43.84 18.33 -36.88
CA LEU A 8 -43.25 17.02 -36.60
C LEU A 8 -41.72 16.96 -36.63
N VAL A 9 -41.06 18.05 -36.30
CA VAL A 9 -39.59 18.08 -36.17
C VAL A 9 -39.26 18.91 -34.96
N CYS A 10 -39.27 18.33 -33.78
CA CYS A 10 -38.59 18.79 -32.58
C CYS A 10 -38.91 17.90 -31.36
N ALA A 11 -38.53 16.65 -31.35
CA ALA A 11 -38.46 15.87 -30.11
C ALA A 11 -37.52 14.66 -30.29
N THR A 12 -36.31 14.89 -30.79
CA THR A 12 -35.21 13.98 -30.53
C THR A 12 -34.46 14.53 -29.33
N ALA A 13 -34.98 14.20 -28.12
CA ALA A 13 -34.26 14.40 -26.89
C ALA A 13 -32.96 13.64 -26.95
N LEU A 14 -31.85 14.37 -27.04
CA LEU A 14 -30.51 13.88 -26.86
C LEU A 14 -30.39 13.43 -25.38
N ALA A 15 -30.69 12.16 -25.10
CA ALA A 15 -30.30 11.52 -23.86
C ALA A 15 -28.78 11.31 -23.93
N ALA A 16 -28.01 12.34 -23.56
CA ALA A 16 -26.60 12.21 -23.28
C ALA A 16 -26.49 11.32 -22.04
N MET A 17 -26.26 10.02 -22.29
CA MET A 17 -25.76 9.14 -21.25
C MET A 17 -24.42 9.67 -20.78
N VAL A 18 -24.43 10.40 -19.68
CA VAL A 18 -23.25 10.66 -18.89
C VAL A 18 -22.86 9.29 -18.33
N ALA A 19 -22.06 8.55 -19.10
CA ALA A 19 -21.31 7.43 -18.60
C ALA A 19 -20.33 8.04 -17.56
N GLY A 20 -20.82 8.19 -16.34
CA GLY A 20 -20.02 8.53 -15.20
C GLY A 20 -18.94 7.46 -15.09
N ASN A 21 -17.73 7.82 -15.54
CA ASN A 21 -16.55 7.08 -15.20
C ASN A 21 -16.59 6.95 -13.67
N PRO A 22 -16.62 5.74 -13.09
CA PRO A 22 -16.31 5.60 -11.70
C PRO A 22 -14.79 5.77 -11.59
N ALA A 23 -14.29 6.99 -11.83
CA ALA A 23 -13.05 7.41 -11.24
C ALA A 23 -13.27 7.19 -9.75
N ARG A 24 -12.82 6.02 -9.28
CA ARG A 24 -12.79 5.68 -7.88
C ARG A 24 -12.30 6.91 -7.16
N ALA A 25 -13.19 7.60 -6.52
CA ALA A 25 -12.86 8.38 -5.35
C ALA A 25 -12.20 7.36 -4.42
N GLN A 26 -10.88 7.28 -4.44
CA GLN A 26 -10.13 6.72 -3.35
C GLN A 26 -10.45 7.66 -2.21
N ALA A 27 -11.53 7.34 -1.51
CA ALA A 27 -11.82 7.96 -0.24
C ALA A 27 -10.49 7.86 0.52
N GLN A 28 -9.98 8.99 0.98
CA GLN A 28 -8.90 9.01 1.94
C GLN A 28 -9.48 8.33 3.18
N GLU A 29 -9.37 6.98 3.20
CA GLU A 29 -9.70 6.24 4.40
C GLU A 29 -8.76 6.76 5.46
N GLY A 30 -9.34 7.39 6.49
CA GLY A 30 -8.60 7.73 7.69
C GLY A 30 -7.90 6.48 8.21
N LEU A 31 -6.80 6.66 8.95
CA LEU A 31 -6.07 5.53 9.52
C LEU A 31 -7.03 4.63 10.31
N ARG A 32 -7.06 3.35 10.00
CA ARG A 32 -7.79 2.35 10.80
C ARG A 32 -7.09 2.19 12.14
N PRO A 33 -7.81 2.16 13.25
CA PRO A 33 -7.23 1.95 14.56
C PRO A 33 -6.62 0.54 14.64
N TYR A 34 -5.50 0.44 15.36
CA TYR A 34 -4.84 -0.84 15.63
C TYR A 34 -4.32 -0.87 17.06
N ILE A 35 -4.10 -2.08 17.59
CA ILE A 35 -3.56 -2.30 18.93
C ILE A 35 -2.18 -2.93 18.80
N VAL A 36 -1.21 -2.37 19.52
CA VAL A 36 0.13 -2.93 19.66
C VAL A 36 0.20 -3.77 20.92
N ILE A 37 0.61 -5.02 20.79
CA ILE A 37 0.85 -5.94 21.92
C ILE A 37 2.31 -6.40 21.85
N GLY A 38 3.11 -5.97 22.82
CA GLY A 38 4.54 -6.21 22.80
C GLY A 38 5.20 -5.58 21.58
N ASP A 39 5.78 -6.40 20.70
CA ASP A 39 6.46 -6.00 19.47
C ASP A 39 5.67 -6.33 18.19
N ALA A 40 4.35 -6.42 18.30
CA ALA A 40 3.48 -6.83 17.19
C ALA A 40 2.16 -6.04 17.15
N ILE A 41 1.56 -5.98 15.95
CA ILE A 41 0.15 -5.71 15.73
C ILE A 41 -0.48 -7.05 15.32
N PRO A 42 -1.10 -7.80 16.25
CA PRO A 42 -1.56 -9.17 15.99
C PRO A 42 -2.61 -9.25 14.89
N GLU A 43 -3.58 -8.34 14.95
CA GLU A 43 -4.72 -8.35 14.03
C GLU A 43 -4.39 -7.58 12.74
N PRO A 44 -4.81 -8.09 11.57
CA PRO A 44 -4.70 -7.35 10.32
C PRO A 44 -5.43 -6.01 10.39
N LEU A 45 -4.83 -4.94 9.85
CA LEU A 45 -5.42 -3.59 9.81
C LEU A 45 -6.79 -3.58 9.11
N THR A 46 -6.98 -4.49 8.15
CA THR A 46 -8.24 -4.63 7.38
C THR A 46 -9.23 -5.61 8.01
N GLY A 47 -8.82 -6.35 9.04
CA GLY A 47 -9.54 -7.50 9.56
C GLY A 47 -9.37 -8.78 8.74
N ALA A 48 -8.61 -8.73 7.65
CA ALA A 48 -8.32 -9.88 6.78
C ALA A 48 -6.86 -9.85 6.32
N LYS A 49 -6.31 -11.02 6.01
CA LYS A 49 -4.96 -11.14 5.42
C LYS A 49 -4.92 -10.55 4.02
N GLY A 50 -3.76 -10.00 3.66
CA GLY A 50 -3.49 -9.53 2.31
C GLY A 50 -3.09 -10.63 1.35
N GLU A 51 -2.80 -10.22 0.11
CA GLU A 51 -2.42 -11.10 -0.99
C GLU A 51 -0.92 -10.95 -1.32
N ALA A 52 -0.18 -12.03 -1.20
CA ALA A 52 1.27 -12.02 -1.35
C ALA A 52 1.74 -11.53 -2.73
N GLU A 53 1.05 -11.87 -3.80
CA GLU A 53 1.41 -11.44 -5.15
C GLU A 53 1.29 -9.92 -5.32
N ARG A 54 0.21 -9.33 -4.83
CA ARG A 54 0.06 -7.86 -4.80
C ARG A 54 1.13 -7.21 -3.93
N GLY A 55 1.42 -7.82 -2.78
CA GLY A 55 2.47 -7.38 -1.87
C GLY A 55 3.84 -7.36 -2.52
N ARG A 56 4.18 -8.40 -3.29
CA ARG A 56 5.42 -8.42 -4.09
C ARG A 56 5.46 -7.23 -5.05
N GLY A 57 4.38 -6.99 -5.78
CA GLY A 57 4.28 -5.86 -6.70
C GLY A 57 4.50 -4.51 -6.01
N ILE A 58 4.03 -4.34 -4.78
CA ILE A 58 4.27 -3.13 -3.98
C ILE A 58 5.74 -3.04 -3.55
N VAL A 59 6.33 -4.13 -3.05
CA VAL A 59 7.72 -4.15 -2.56
C VAL A 59 8.72 -3.76 -3.65
N VAL A 60 8.55 -4.29 -4.87
CA VAL A 60 9.46 -3.98 -6.00
C VAL A 60 9.19 -2.61 -6.61
N ASN A 61 8.02 -2.02 -6.38
CA ASN A 61 7.68 -0.72 -6.92
C ASN A 61 8.35 0.42 -6.14
N ARG A 62 9.35 1.05 -6.75
CA ARG A 62 10.15 2.13 -6.16
C ARG A 62 9.40 3.44 -5.94
N GLN A 63 8.20 3.59 -6.49
CA GLN A 63 7.37 4.79 -6.34
C GLN A 63 6.23 4.58 -5.34
N VAL A 64 5.84 3.34 -5.08
CA VAL A 64 4.75 2.99 -4.17
C VAL A 64 5.29 2.46 -2.84
N GLY A 65 5.98 1.30 -2.88
CA GLY A 65 6.48 0.64 -1.67
C GLY A 65 7.78 1.26 -1.14
N LEU A 66 8.61 1.83 -2.01
CA LEU A 66 9.90 2.45 -1.67
C LEU A 66 10.93 1.49 -1.04
N CYS A 67 10.57 0.21 -0.85
CA CYS A 67 11.35 -0.76 -0.06
C CYS A 67 12.76 -0.97 -0.63
N LEU A 68 12.86 -1.19 -1.95
CA LEU A 68 14.14 -1.45 -2.62
C LEU A 68 15.03 -0.21 -2.80
N LEU A 69 14.61 0.95 -2.33
CA LEU A 69 15.50 2.11 -2.21
C LEU A 69 16.52 1.90 -1.09
N CYS A 70 16.16 1.13 -0.06
CA CYS A 70 17.01 0.91 1.12
C CYS A 70 17.35 -0.57 1.32
N HIS A 71 16.44 -1.49 1.01
CA HIS A 71 16.60 -2.93 1.21
C HIS A 71 17.04 -3.64 -0.06
N SER A 72 17.79 -4.72 0.12
CA SER A 72 17.96 -5.80 -0.86
C SER A 72 16.99 -6.95 -0.57
N GLY A 73 16.88 -7.90 -1.51
CA GLY A 73 16.06 -9.08 -1.34
C GLY A 73 16.14 -10.04 -2.54
N PRO A 74 15.35 -11.11 -2.55
CA PRO A 74 15.37 -12.13 -3.59
C PRO A 74 14.61 -11.66 -4.87
N PHE A 75 15.09 -10.58 -5.46
CA PHE A 75 14.51 -9.95 -6.66
C PHE A 75 15.57 -9.89 -7.76
N PRO A 76 15.87 -11.00 -8.46
CA PRO A 76 16.94 -11.06 -9.46
C PRO A 76 16.70 -10.14 -10.67
N GLU A 77 15.44 -9.78 -10.94
CA GLU A 77 15.06 -8.84 -11.98
C GLU A 77 15.36 -7.38 -11.61
N GLU A 78 15.46 -7.07 -10.31
CA GLU A 78 15.74 -5.73 -9.80
C GLU A 78 17.26 -5.54 -9.61
N LYS A 79 17.91 -4.97 -10.63
CA LYS A 79 19.39 -4.83 -10.66
C LYS A 79 19.95 -3.83 -9.63
N PHE A 80 19.15 -2.84 -9.23
CA PHE A 80 19.62 -1.77 -8.34
C PHE A 80 18.82 -1.81 -7.03
N GLN A 81 19.28 -2.62 -6.09
CA GLN A 81 18.67 -2.75 -4.77
C GLN A 81 19.51 -1.97 -3.75
N GLY A 82 18.82 -1.37 -2.76
CA GLY A 82 19.48 -0.63 -1.69
C GLY A 82 20.24 -1.54 -0.74
N THR A 83 21.24 -0.97 -0.07
CA THR A 83 22.07 -1.67 0.92
C THR A 83 22.13 -0.93 2.26
N LEU A 84 21.24 0.04 2.46
CA LEU A 84 21.17 0.84 3.70
C LEU A 84 20.44 0.11 4.83
N ALA A 85 19.62 -0.88 4.50
CA ALA A 85 18.78 -1.62 5.42
C ALA A 85 19.00 -3.13 5.26
N PRO A 86 18.59 -3.97 6.25
CA PRO A 86 18.76 -5.42 6.17
C PRO A 86 18.09 -6.04 4.94
N ASP A 87 18.68 -7.12 4.44
CA ASP A 87 18.10 -7.91 3.37
C ASP A 87 16.73 -8.47 3.75
N LEU A 88 15.77 -8.39 2.82
CA LEU A 88 14.42 -8.90 3.02
C LEU A 88 14.33 -10.43 2.97
N LYS A 89 15.35 -11.10 2.43
CA LYS A 89 15.42 -12.55 2.45
C LYS A 89 15.28 -13.07 3.88
N GLY A 90 14.48 -14.11 4.09
CA GLY A 90 14.29 -14.73 5.39
C GLY A 90 13.43 -13.92 6.38
N THR A 91 12.79 -12.82 5.98
CA THR A 91 11.94 -12.05 6.90
C THR A 91 10.81 -12.87 7.49
N GLY A 92 10.18 -13.74 6.70
CA GLY A 92 9.09 -14.62 7.15
C GLY A 92 9.55 -15.76 8.06
N ALA A 93 10.86 -16.03 8.13
CA ALA A 93 11.43 -16.96 9.12
C ALA A 93 11.80 -16.27 10.42
N ARG A 94 12.17 -14.97 10.36
CA ARG A 94 12.61 -14.21 11.53
C ARG A 94 11.46 -13.62 12.34
N TRP A 95 10.35 -13.24 11.67
CA TRP A 95 9.26 -12.51 12.31
C TRP A 95 7.89 -13.06 11.93
N SER A 96 6.96 -13.02 12.88
CA SER A 96 5.54 -13.26 12.63
C SER A 96 4.91 -12.15 11.79
N GLU A 97 3.74 -12.43 11.18
CA GLU A 97 2.98 -11.40 10.43
C GLU A 97 2.71 -10.15 11.28
N GLY A 98 2.35 -10.32 12.56
CA GLY A 98 2.10 -9.18 13.45
C GLY A 98 3.36 -8.34 13.73
N GLN A 99 4.51 -8.98 13.84
CA GLN A 99 5.79 -8.31 14.00
C GLN A 99 6.23 -7.59 12.71
N LEU A 100 6.03 -8.22 11.55
CA LEU A 100 6.25 -7.58 10.25
C LEU A 100 5.34 -6.37 10.07
N ARG A 101 4.06 -6.52 10.43
CA ARG A 101 3.07 -5.44 10.36
C ARG A 101 3.51 -4.22 11.16
N LEU A 102 3.90 -4.39 12.42
CA LEU A 102 4.34 -3.25 13.23
C LEU A 102 5.61 -2.59 12.67
N ARG A 103 6.55 -3.36 12.12
CA ARG A 103 7.77 -2.83 11.48
C ARG A 103 7.45 -1.95 10.28
N ILE A 104 6.45 -2.31 9.48
CA ILE A 104 6.01 -1.52 8.34
C ILE A 104 5.20 -0.31 8.81
N VAL A 105 4.26 -0.51 9.72
CA VAL A 105 3.42 0.57 10.24
C VAL A 105 4.26 1.68 10.86
N ASP A 106 5.17 1.31 11.77
CA ASP A 106 6.03 2.28 12.46
C ASP A 106 7.27 1.61 13.08
N ALA A 107 8.35 1.52 12.33
CA ALA A 107 9.62 0.97 12.80
C ALA A 107 10.25 1.75 13.96
N SER A 108 9.87 3.02 14.16
CA SER A 108 10.40 3.84 15.24
C SER A 108 9.99 3.33 16.64
N ARG A 109 9.02 2.42 16.71
CA ARG A 109 8.63 1.74 17.95
C ARG A 109 9.73 0.83 18.50
N PHE A 110 10.60 0.33 17.64
CA PHE A 110 11.74 -0.53 18.02
C PHE A 110 13.05 0.22 18.05
N ASN A 111 13.23 1.11 17.09
CA ASN A 111 14.42 1.90 16.94
C ASN A 111 14.03 3.36 16.65
N PRO A 112 14.06 4.23 17.66
CA PRO A 112 13.72 5.64 17.50
C PRO A 112 14.60 6.37 16.48
N ASP A 113 15.83 5.89 16.25
CA ASP A 113 16.80 6.46 15.31
C ASP A 113 16.69 5.87 13.90
N THR A 114 15.66 5.07 13.61
CA THR A 114 15.49 4.47 12.31
C THR A 114 15.29 5.50 11.21
N ILE A 115 15.92 5.25 10.06
CA ILE A 115 15.66 6.01 8.84
C ILE A 115 14.48 5.45 8.03
N MET A 116 13.97 4.28 8.39
CA MET A 116 12.78 3.71 7.75
C MET A 116 11.57 4.58 8.09
N PRO A 117 10.88 5.15 7.09
CA PRO A 117 9.72 5.98 7.37
C PRO A 117 8.57 5.11 7.92
N PRO A 118 7.72 5.66 8.79
CA PRO A 118 6.48 4.98 9.16
C PRO A 118 5.52 5.01 7.98
N TYR A 119 5.06 3.85 7.55
CA TYR A 119 4.19 3.73 6.38
C TYR A 119 2.73 4.04 6.67
N TYR A 120 2.34 3.98 7.96
CA TYR A 120 0.93 4.13 8.36
C TYR A 120 0.73 5.13 9.51
N ARG A 121 1.67 6.00 9.76
CA ARG A 121 1.56 7.11 10.72
C ARG A 121 1.60 8.43 9.97
N ILE A 122 0.74 9.38 10.35
CA ILE A 122 0.66 10.71 9.71
C ILE A 122 0.97 11.85 10.67
N GLU A 123 0.98 11.58 11.98
CA GLU A 123 1.22 12.56 13.03
C GLU A 123 2.64 12.50 13.56
N GLY A 124 3.14 13.62 14.08
CA GLY A 124 4.46 13.71 14.69
C GLY A 124 5.63 13.50 13.71
N LEU A 125 5.38 13.72 12.41
CA LEU A 125 6.39 13.60 11.35
C LEU A 125 6.96 14.97 10.99
N THR A 126 8.25 15.00 10.64
CA THR A 126 8.94 16.22 10.18
C THR A 126 9.45 16.02 8.76
N ARG A 127 9.53 17.10 7.98
CA ARG A 127 10.06 17.09 6.60
C ARG A 127 9.36 16.09 5.68
N VAL A 128 8.04 15.96 5.83
CA VAL A 128 7.22 15.08 4.97
C VAL A 128 7.13 15.65 3.57
N ALA A 129 7.44 14.83 2.57
CA ALA A 129 7.30 15.23 1.18
C ALA A 129 5.84 15.62 0.85
N PRO A 130 5.60 16.63 -0.01
CA PRO A 130 4.25 17.11 -0.30
C PRO A 130 3.25 16.01 -0.70
N ALA A 131 3.73 14.99 -1.40
CA ALA A 131 2.90 13.85 -1.82
C ALA A 131 2.32 13.04 -0.65
N PHE A 132 2.92 13.07 0.53
CA PHE A 132 2.54 12.27 1.70
C PHE A 132 2.02 13.11 2.88
N GLN A 133 1.88 14.42 2.72
CA GLN A 133 1.36 15.26 3.79
C GLN A 133 -0.08 14.88 4.14
N GLY A 134 -0.33 14.58 5.42
CA GLY A 134 -1.65 14.24 5.96
C GLY A 134 -2.21 12.88 5.51
N LYS A 135 -1.38 12.02 4.91
CA LYS A 135 -1.79 10.67 4.48
C LYS A 135 -0.68 9.65 4.67
N PRO A 136 -1.00 8.36 4.87
CA PRO A 136 -0.01 7.31 4.98
C PRO A 136 0.68 7.07 3.64
N ILE A 137 1.88 6.48 3.67
CA ILE A 137 2.61 6.05 2.47
C ILE A 137 1.87 4.88 1.80
N LEU A 138 1.40 3.92 2.58
CA LEU A 138 0.61 2.79 2.12
C LEU A 138 -0.75 2.76 2.80
N THR A 139 -1.78 2.30 2.11
CA THR A 139 -3.09 2.01 2.71
C THR A 139 -3.04 0.78 3.62
N ALA A 140 -4.07 0.56 4.42
CA ALA A 140 -4.18 -0.63 5.26
C ALA A 140 -4.10 -1.93 4.42
N GLU A 141 -4.80 -1.97 3.29
CA GLU A 141 -4.79 -3.10 2.36
C GLU A 141 -3.40 -3.36 1.79
N GLN A 142 -2.71 -2.31 1.37
CA GLN A 142 -1.34 -2.42 0.85
C GLN A 142 -0.37 -2.92 1.90
N ILE A 143 -0.53 -2.52 3.15
CA ILE A 143 0.29 -3.03 4.26
C ILE A 143 0.05 -4.53 4.45
N GLU A 144 -1.22 -4.97 4.47
CA GLU A 144 -1.53 -6.39 4.61
C GLU A 144 -0.99 -7.22 3.43
N ASP A 145 -1.05 -6.70 2.21
CA ASP A 145 -0.46 -7.33 1.04
C ASP A 145 1.07 -7.49 1.20
N VAL A 146 1.76 -6.42 1.63
CA VAL A 146 3.21 -6.46 1.87
C VAL A 146 3.56 -7.43 3.01
N VAL A 147 2.79 -7.43 4.11
CA VAL A 147 2.97 -8.40 5.22
C VAL A 147 2.83 -9.84 4.72
N ALA A 148 1.76 -10.11 3.95
CA ALA A 148 1.54 -11.43 3.37
C ALA A 148 2.71 -11.88 2.50
N TYR A 149 3.26 -10.98 1.67
CA TYR A 149 4.42 -11.29 0.85
C TYR A 149 5.67 -11.53 1.69
N LEU A 150 6.03 -10.63 2.60
CA LEU A 150 7.24 -10.76 3.42
C LEU A 150 7.21 -12.02 4.28
N ALA A 151 6.04 -12.46 4.72
CA ALA A 151 5.87 -13.72 5.44
C ALA A 151 6.20 -14.96 4.60
N THR A 152 6.15 -14.87 3.27
CA THR A 152 6.57 -15.96 2.37
C THR A 152 8.09 -16.05 2.20
N LEU A 153 8.83 -14.96 2.48
CA LEU A 153 10.28 -14.92 2.33
C LEU A 153 10.96 -15.68 3.46
N ARG A 154 10.95 -16.99 3.38
CA ARG A 154 11.63 -17.90 4.29
C ARG A 154 12.98 -18.27 3.71
N ASP A 155 13.99 -18.35 4.56
CA ASP A 155 15.24 -18.99 4.15
C ASP A 155 14.93 -20.44 3.84
N GLU A 156 14.95 -20.79 2.57
CA GLU A 156 15.23 -22.17 2.20
C GLU A 156 16.68 -22.43 2.64
N ARG A 157 16.84 -22.91 3.86
CA ARG A 157 18.10 -23.56 4.21
C ARG A 157 18.17 -24.77 3.31
N ASN A 158 19.03 -24.66 2.30
CA ASN A 158 19.41 -25.76 1.45
C ASN A 158 19.75 -26.95 2.36
N PRO A 159 19.14 -28.14 2.18
CA PRO A 159 19.40 -29.33 3.00
C PRO A 159 20.86 -29.73 2.99
#